data_81889084493acdeb481af873a2ca461f
#
_entry.id   81889084493acdeb481af873a2ca461f
#
_cell.length_a   1.000
_cell.length_b   1.000
_cell.length_c   1.000
_cell.angle_alpha   90.00
_cell.angle_beta   90.00
_cell.angle_gamma   90.00
#
_symmetry.space_group_name_H-M   'P 1'
#
loop_
_entity.id
_entity.type
_entity.pdbx_description
1 polymer ?
#
loop_
_entity_poly.entity_id
_entity_poly.type
_entity_poly.pdbx_seq_one_letter_code
_entity_poly.pdbx_strand_id
1 'polypeptide(L)'
;MLGTPKLQINAAAMLADHPLLPRPTVTQLCDQFVEVTKGDMHEWLEKTLMQEKDDWYKHVRPEEESLGYFYTQLPSILFGMIEDTVSLAKEISLEVIPSVVSVSIDEFLNFANRYRDAFMAYKTKHFEDRSYFREFTATMIAVANNMDICVDSTDKLIKHIRLTMETDVVSEADGAEVTASGVAPTSSVHSPRGSAMMGVSRKTLLDKIDHLKKRWNLGLHSAVNTLLEEVFEDIAPHLAELLTKKWLSGSSAVETICMTLMDYNVDHTHLRPHIRCALLMEMQYRILGEYMIAVDNRRITLANYEDRAEAATLLRKDATRIREVFETLHSDIEMPFVDMSAVLVDMSEVLNLRDKSLLALETTSFVRKYPDIHVELLSALIQAREDMGRAEARSMAEETLTHTKYHPKGDAVFAKLFQACKTDSKRTLAFEETMQNMFATLTSRS
;
A
#
# COMPACT_ATOMS: atom_id res chain seq x y z
N MET A 1 63.11 43.76 7.63
CA MET A 1 61.73 43.33 7.90
C MET A 1 61.75 41.84 8.24
N LEU A 2 61.71 41.49 9.51
CA LEU A 2 61.71 40.13 9.98
C LEU A 2 60.26 39.62 9.98
N GLY A 3 59.96 38.66 9.07
CA GLY A 3 58.65 38.02 9.02
C GLY A 3 58.47 37.16 10.28
N THR A 4 57.44 37.46 11.06
CA THR A 4 56.98 36.63 12.16
C THR A 4 56.52 35.25 11.63
N PRO A 5 57.09 34.13 12.15
CA PRO A 5 56.61 32.79 11.75
C PRO A 5 55.13 32.65 12.16
N LYS A 6 54.24 32.42 11.19
CA LYS A 6 52.89 32.00 11.47
C LYS A 6 52.97 30.65 12.20
N LEU A 7 52.68 30.64 13.50
CA LEU A 7 52.48 29.42 14.25
C LEU A 7 51.24 28.71 13.62
N GLN A 8 51.45 27.68 12.85
CA GLN A 8 50.38 26.76 12.45
C GLN A 8 50.11 25.85 13.66
N ILE A 9 49.24 26.31 14.52
CA ILE A 9 48.74 25.50 15.63
C ILE A 9 47.79 24.48 15.00
N ASN A 10 48.15 23.21 15.02
CA ASN A 10 47.23 22.14 14.68
C ASN A 10 46.26 21.96 15.86
N ALA A 11 45.20 22.77 15.88
CA ALA A 11 44.21 22.78 16.93
C ALA A 11 43.57 21.39 17.15
N ALA A 12 43.38 20.62 16.07
CA ALA A 12 42.84 19.26 16.15
C ALA A 12 43.73 18.30 16.94
N ALA A 13 45.05 18.34 16.71
CA ALA A 13 46.02 17.50 17.46
C ALA A 13 46.08 17.91 18.93
N MET A 14 46.07 19.20 19.25
CA MET A 14 46.10 19.68 20.64
C MET A 14 44.81 19.32 21.39
N LEU A 15 43.66 19.34 20.75
CA LEU A 15 42.35 18.96 21.35
C LEU A 15 42.22 17.44 21.54
N ALA A 16 42.89 16.63 20.72
CA ALA A 16 42.92 15.18 20.89
C ALA A 16 43.66 14.75 22.19
N ASP A 17 44.75 15.45 22.51
CA ASP A 17 45.55 15.15 23.73
C ASP A 17 44.98 15.81 25.02
N HIS A 18 44.32 16.97 24.87
CA HIS A 18 43.73 17.73 25.97
C HIS A 18 42.33 18.26 25.63
N PRO A 19 41.31 17.41 25.72
CA PRO A 19 39.93 17.84 25.44
C PRO A 19 39.49 18.93 26.44
N LEU A 20 38.82 19.98 25.95
CA LEU A 20 38.31 21.12 26.75
C LEU A 20 37.34 20.68 27.84
N LEU A 21 36.58 19.61 27.59
CA LEU A 21 35.63 19.04 28.53
C LEU A 21 35.93 17.57 28.81
N PRO A 22 35.73 17.09 30.07
CA PRO A 22 35.79 15.68 30.37
C PRO A 22 34.79 14.86 29.56
N ARG A 23 35.18 13.66 29.09
CA ARG A 23 34.26 12.78 28.33
C ARG A 23 32.88 12.57 28.96
N PRO A 24 32.75 12.34 30.31
CA PRO A 24 31.44 12.21 30.93
C PRO A 24 30.54 13.44 30.76
N THR A 25 31.13 14.63 30.79
CA THR A 25 30.40 15.89 30.59
C THR A 25 29.92 16.01 29.14
N VAL A 26 30.75 15.64 28.16
CA VAL A 26 30.34 15.63 26.74
C VAL A 26 29.21 14.63 26.52
N THR A 27 29.32 13.41 27.09
CA THR A 27 28.25 12.43 27.00
C THR A 27 26.93 12.97 27.59
N GLN A 28 27.00 13.57 28.78
CA GLN A 28 25.80 14.17 29.41
C GLN A 28 25.16 15.28 28.54
N LEU A 29 25.98 16.13 27.91
CA LEU A 29 25.47 17.19 27.02
C LEU A 29 24.83 16.60 25.74
N CYS A 30 25.43 15.56 25.17
CA CYS A 30 24.85 14.83 24.03
C CYS A 30 23.52 14.18 24.41
N ASP A 31 23.43 13.52 25.57
CA ASP A 31 22.16 12.93 26.04
C ASP A 31 21.08 14.00 26.25
N GLN A 32 21.45 15.14 26.85
CA GLN A 32 20.53 16.26 26.99
C GLN A 32 20.07 16.83 25.64
N PHE A 33 20.97 16.93 24.67
CA PHE A 33 20.63 17.35 23.30
C PHE A 33 19.62 16.40 22.66
N VAL A 34 19.81 15.10 22.78
CA VAL A 34 18.89 14.08 22.24
C VAL A 34 17.51 14.20 22.88
N GLU A 35 17.43 14.37 24.20
CA GLU A 35 16.15 14.54 24.92
C GLU A 35 15.43 15.85 24.55
N VAL A 36 16.14 16.97 24.41
CA VAL A 36 15.56 18.23 23.93
C VAL A 36 15.04 18.06 22.50
N THR A 37 15.84 17.50 21.61
CA THR A 37 15.45 17.20 20.21
C THR A 37 14.16 16.37 20.14
N LYS A 38 14.05 15.34 20.99
CA LYS A 38 12.86 14.51 21.08
C LYS A 38 11.63 15.34 21.50
N GLY A 39 11.78 16.19 22.50
CA GLY A 39 10.70 17.06 22.99
C GLY A 39 10.23 18.06 21.92
N ASP A 40 11.17 18.73 21.27
CA ASP A 40 10.88 19.71 20.21
C ASP A 40 10.20 19.04 19.02
N MET A 41 10.69 17.87 18.61
CA MET A 41 10.10 17.10 17.52
C MET A 41 8.68 16.65 17.84
N HIS A 42 8.44 16.16 19.06
CA HIS A 42 7.10 15.81 19.53
C HIS A 42 6.15 17.01 19.43
N GLU A 43 6.54 18.19 19.93
CA GLU A 43 5.71 19.39 19.89
C GLU A 43 5.41 19.84 18.46
N TRP A 44 6.38 19.80 17.56
CA TRP A 44 6.19 20.17 16.16
C TRP A 44 5.24 19.21 15.45
N LEU A 45 5.39 17.91 15.67
CA LEU A 45 4.51 16.89 15.09
C LEU A 45 3.07 17.04 15.60
N GLU A 46 2.88 17.40 16.88
CA GLU A 46 1.56 17.71 17.42
C GLU A 46 0.91 18.89 16.71
N LYS A 47 1.65 19.98 16.54
CA LYS A 47 1.17 21.18 15.83
C LYS A 47 0.82 20.85 14.38
N THR A 48 1.64 20.06 13.71
CA THR A 48 1.40 19.63 12.32
C THR A 48 0.12 18.78 12.21
N LEU A 49 -0.09 17.83 13.13
CA LEU A 49 -1.31 17.03 13.16
C LEU A 49 -2.56 17.88 13.45
N MET A 50 -2.43 18.85 14.36
CA MET A 50 -3.55 19.76 14.65
C MET A 50 -3.91 20.61 13.44
N GLN A 51 -2.92 21.14 12.71
CA GLN A 51 -3.15 21.92 11.50
C GLN A 51 -3.83 21.09 10.41
N GLU A 52 -3.33 19.89 10.11
CA GLU A 52 -3.94 18.97 9.13
C GLU A 52 -5.42 18.71 9.46
N LYS A 53 -5.71 18.40 10.74
CA LYS A 53 -7.09 18.18 11.20
C LYS A 53 -7.95 19.44 11.05
N ASP A 54 -7.42 20.59 11.41
CA ASP A 54 -8.13 21.87 11.28
C ASP A 54 -8.52 22.13 9.81
N ASP A 55 -7.62 21.88 8.88
CA ASP A 55 -7.86 22.07 7.46
C ASP A 55 -8.94 21.11 6.94
N TRP A 56 -8.93 19.82 7.37
CA TRP A 56 -9.98 18.86 7.02
C TRP A 56 -11.37 19.32 7.50
N TYR A 57 -11.47 19.77 8.76
CA TYR A 57 -12.76 20.20 9.34
C TYR A 57 -13.21 21.59 8.89
N LYS A 58 -12.31 22.40 8.35
CA LYS A 58 -12.61 23.68 7.70
C LYS A 58 -12.88 23.55 6.21
N HIS A 59 -12.86 22.34 5.68
CA HIS A 59 -13.04 22.02 4.25
C HIS A 59 -12.05 22.78 3.35
N VAL A 60 -10.78 22.86 3.78
CA VAL A 60 -9.72 23.43 2.97
C VAL A 60 -9.37 22.42 1.89
N ARG A 61 -9.48 22.85 0.62
CA ARG A 61 -9.09 22.01 -0.51
C ARG A 61 -7.58 21.79 -0.49
N PRO A 62 -7.08 20.54 -0.65
CA PRO A 62 -5.64 20.28 -0.74
C PRO A 62 -4.98 21.03 -1.88
N GLU A 63 -3.67 21.26 -1.75
CA GLU A 63 -2.86 21.84 -2.83
C GLU A 63 -2.73 20.85 -4.01
N GLU A 64 -2.55 21.40 -5.20
CA GLU A 64 -2.35 20.63 -6.42
C GLU A 64 -0.94 20.91 -6.95
N GLU A 65 -0.13 19.85 -7.13
CA GLU A 65 1.19 19.99 -7.74
C GLU A 65 1.11 20.16 -9.26
N SER A 66 2.24 20.47 -9.90
CA SER A 66 2.32 20.74 -11.34
C SER A 66 1.83 19.59 -12.24
N LEU A 67 1.82 18.37 -11.73
CA LEU A 67 1.31 17.17 -12.41
C LEU A 67 -0.16 16.89 -12.12
N GLY A 68 -0.81 17.73 -11.32
CA GLY A 68 -2.24 17.60 -11.00
C GLY A 68 -2.55 16.72 -9.79
N TYR A 69 -1.56 16.22 -9.04
CA TYR A 69 -1.80 15.38 -7.87
C TYR A 69 -2.06 16.22 -6.62
N PHE A 70 -3.06 15.82 -5.81
CA PHE A 70 -3.33 16.49 -4.54
C PHE A 70 -2.33 16.09 -3.46
N TYR A 71 -1.90 17.08 -2.68
CA TYR A 71 -0.98 16.89 -1.56
C TYR A 71 -1.20 17.96 -0.48
N THR A 72 -0.56 17.77 0.67
CA THR A 72 -0.35 18.83 1.67
C THR A 72 1.15 18.98 1.95
N GLN A 73 1.52 19.98 2.74
CA GLN A 73 2.94 20.20 3.10
C GLN A 73 3.47 19.13 4.08
N LEU A 74 2.64 18.19 4.52
CA LEU A 74 2.98 17.20 5.53
C LEU A 74 4.30 16.45 5.25
N PRO A 75 4.52 15.81 4.07
CA PRO A 75 5.77 15.08 3.82
C PRO A 75 7.00 15.97 3.86
N SER A 76 6.91 17.20 3.32
CA SER A 76 8.00 18.17 3.30
C SER A 76 8.36 18.61 4.72
N ILE A 77 7.37 18.87 5.56
CA ILE A 77 7.57 19.24 6.97
C ILE A 77 8.26 18.09 7.72
N LEU A 78 7.75 16.85 7.60
CA LEU A 78 8.30 15.69 8.30
C LEU A 78 9.77 15.44 7.95
N PHE A 79 10.08 15.35 6.68
CA PHE A 79 11.45 14.99 6.24
C PHE A 79 12.40 16.17 6.33
N GLY A 80 11.92 17.43 6.21
CA GLY A 80 12.68 18.62 6.53
C GLY A 80 13.12 18.65 8.01
N MET A 81 12.24 18.28 8.95
CA MET A 81 12.59 18.19 10.38
C MET A 81 13.76 17.21 10.64
N ILE A 82 13.77 16.05 9.98
CA ILE A 82 14.90 15.10 10.12
C ILE A 82 16.18 15.70 9.54
N GLU A 83 16.12 16.29 8.34
CA GLU A 83 17.29 16.87 7.68
C GLU A 83 17.91 17.99 8.52
N ASP A 84 17.10 18.91 9.04
CA ASP A 84 17.55 20.01 9.90
C ASP A 84 18.15 19.49 11.20
N THR A 85 17.50 18.52 11.84
CA THR A 85 17.95 17.92 13.10
C THR A 85 19.28 17.16 12.92
N VAL A 86 19.42 16.39 11.84
CA VAL A 86 20.68 15.68 11.52
C VAL A 86 21.79 16.69 11.18
N SER A 87 21.46 17.78 10.47
CA SER A 87 22.43 18.83 10.15
C SER A 87 22.96 19.50 11.43
N LEU A 88 22.08 19.81 12.38
CA LEU A 88 22.47 20.36 13.69
C LEU A 88 23.29 19.34 14.49
N ALA A 89 22.92 18.06 14.48
CA ALA A 89 23.67 17.01 15.15
C ALA A 89 25.12 16.88 14.61
N LYS A 90 25.32 17.03 13.29
CA LYS A 90 26.65 17.03 12.66
C LYS A 90 27.57 18.15 13.15
N GLU A 91 27.01 19.31 13.46
CA GLU A 91 27.76 20.44 14.02
C GLU A 91 28.22 20.16 15.46
N ILE A 92 27.50 19.34 16.20
CA ILE A 92 27.81 18.98 17.59
C ILE A 92 28.80 17.82 17.65
N SER A 93 28.43 16.67 17.10
CA SER A 93 29.28 15.46 17.05
C SER A 93 28.67 14.42 16.11
N LEU A 94 29.51 13.80 15.27
CA LEU A 94 29.07 12.67 14.43
C LEU A 94 28.56 11.47 15.27
N GLU A 95 29.08 11.30 16.49
CA GLU A 95 28.70 10.19 17.38
C GLU A 95 27.23 10.29 17.87
N VAL A 96 26.62 11.49 17.88
CA VAL A 96 25.24 11.70 18.35
C VAL A 96 24.19 11.45 17.28
N ILE A 97 24.57 11.46 15.99
CA ILE A 97 23.67 11.33 14.85
C ILE A 97 22.80 10.06 14.93
N PRO A 98 23.34 8.84 15.21
CA PRO A 98 22.50 7.63 15.28
C PRO A 98 21.42 7.73 16.36
N SER A 99 21.72 8.34 17.50
CA SER A 99 20.74 8.54 18.58
C SER A 99 19.66 9.53 18.20
N VAL A 100 20.02 10.65 17.57
CA VAL A 100 19.10 11.66 17.06
C VAL A 100 18.16 11.06 16.01
N VAL A 101 18.69 10.35 15.02
CA VAL A 101 17.89 9.67 14.01
C VAL A 101 16.95 8.63 14.63
N SER A 102 17.45 7.88 15.64
CA SER A 102 16.64 6.88 16.33
C SER A 102 15.42 7.49 17.04
N VAL A 103 15.61 8.57 17.80
CA VAL A 103 14.48 9.23 18.50
C VAL A 103 13.54 9.92 17.52
N SER A 104 14.06 10.48 16.43
CA SER A 104 13.23 11.06 15.35
C SER A 104 12.32 10.03 14.73
N ILE A 105 12.83 8.83 14.45
CA ILE A 105 12.02 7.73 13.90
C ILE A 105 10.97 7.25 14.91
N ASP A 106 11.30 7.20 16.21
CA ASP A 106 10.32 6.83 17.24
C ASP A 106 9.17 7.83 17.31
N GLU A 107 9.46 9.13 17.23
CA GLU A 107 8.40 10.16 17.19
C GLU A 107 7.58 10.09 15.88
N PHE A 108 8.20 9.77 14.74
CA PHE A 108 7.48 9.55 13.48
C PHE A 108 6.60 8.31 13.51
N LEU A 109 7.02 7.24 14.18
CA LEU A 109 6.18 6.06 14.40
C LEU A 109 4.92 6.40 15.20
N ASN A 110 5.09 7.19 16.27
CA ASN A 110 3.99 7.68 17.08
C ASN A 110 3.05 8.58 16.26
N PHE A 111 3.62 9.52 15.50
CA PHE A 111 2.87 10.41 14.62
C PHE A 111 2.08 9.63 13.55
N ALA A 112 2.70 8.68 12.85
CA ALA A 112 2.05 7.90 11.80
C ALA A 112 0.80 7.17 12.30
N ASN A 113 0.86 6.60 13.52
CA ASN A 113 -0.31 5.97 14.13
C ASN A 113 -1.41 6.99 14.42
N ARG A 114 -1.06 8.12 15.03
CA ARG A 114 -2.02 9.17 15.41
C ARG A 114 -2.62 9.88 14.20
N TYR A 115 -1.83 10.10 13.16
CA TYR A 115 -2.31 10.64 11.89
C TYR A 115 -3.34 9.70 11.25
N ARG A 116 -3.04 8.40 11.20
CA ARG A 116 -4.00 7.40 10.72
C ARG A 116 -5.28 7.38 11.55
N ASP A 117 -5.18 7.37 12.86
CA ASP A 117 -6.35 7.38 13.75
C ASP A 117 -7.18 8.67 13.57
N ALA A 118 -6.53 9.80 13.29
CA ALA A 118 -7.20 11.07 13.04
C ALA A 118 -8.02 11.06 11.74
N PHE A 119 -7.44 10.62 10.61
CA PHE A 119 -8.21 10.57 9.36
C PHE A 119 -9.24 9.43 9.34
N MET A 120 -9.04 8.35 10.09
CA MET A 120 -10.08 7.34 10.29
C MET A 120 -11.26 7.86 11.14
N ALA A 121 -10.99 8.73 12.12
CA ALA A 121 -12.06 9.42 12.84
C ALA A 121 -12.79 10.43 11.93
N TYR A 122 -12.08 11.13 11.05
CA TYR A 122 -12.66 12.02 10.04
C TYR A 122 -13.53 11.23 9.05
N LYS A 123 -13.06 10.08 8.54
CA LYS A 123 -13.83 9.13 7.76
C LYS A 123 -15.14 8.76 8.45
N THR A 124 -15.08 8.33 9.71
CA THR A 124 -16.28 7.92 10.45
C THR A 124 -17.34 9.03 10.47
N LYS A 125 -16.94 10.26 10.72
CA LYS A 125 -17.86 11.42 10.71
C LYS A 125 -18.41 11.70 9.31
N HIS A 126 -17.61 11.52 8.25
CA HIS A 126 -18.08 11.69 6.88
C HIS A 126 -19.20 10.69 6.57
N PHE A 127 -19.04 9.42 6.94
CA PHE A 127 -20.07 8.40 6.70
C PHE A 127 -21.31 8.55 7.58
N GLU A 128 -21.26 9.32 8.68
CA GLU A 128 -22.45 9.73 9.44
C GLU A 128 -23.26 10.80 8.70
N ASP A 129 -22.60 11.76 8.03
CA ASP A 129 -23.24 12.81 7.20
C ASP A 129 -22.33 13.19 6.03
N ARG A 130 -22.48 12.49 4.91
CA ARG A 130 -21.68 12.67 3.69
C ARG A 130 -21.87 14.05 3.04
N SER A 131 -22.97 14.72 3.30
CA SER A 131 -23.26 16.05 2.73
C SER A 131 -22.47 17.17 3.40
N TYR A 132 -21.98 16.94 4.60
CA TYR A 132 -21.30 17.95 5.39
C TYR A 132 -19.86 18.20 4.91
N PHE A 133 -19.10 17.14 4.59
CA PHE A 133 -17.67 17.24 4.24
C PHE A 133 -17.46 17.31 2.72
N ARG A 134 -17.57 18.50 2.14
CA ARG A 134 -17.53 18.70 0.68
C ARG A 134 -16.20 18.32 0.02
N GLU A 135 -15.08 18.51 0.73
CA GLU A 135 -13.73 18.21 0.22
C GLU A 135 -13.20 16.87 0.72
N PHE A 136 -14.10 15.95 1.13
CA PHE A 136 -13.68 14.69 1.73
C PHE A 136 -12.85 13.83 0.77
N THR A 137 -13.33 13.61 -0.45
CA THR A 137 -12.63 12.81 -1.48
C THR A 137 -11.27 13.42 -1.80
N ALA A 138 -11.21 14.74 -2.02
CA ALA A 138 -9.94 15.45 -2.27
C ALA A 138 -8.97 15.32 -1.09
N THR A 139 -9.47 15.44 0.14
CA THR A 139 -8.67 15.24 1.36
C THR A 139 -8.12 13.82 1.45
N MET A 140 -8.92 12.79 1.21
CA MET A 140 -8.46 11.40 1.24
C MET A 140 -7.45 11.08 0.14
N ILE A 141 -7.60 11.67 -1.04
CA ILE A 141 -6.61 11.61 -2.13
C ILE A 141 -5.27 12.21 -1.67
N ALA A 142 -5.29 13.40 -1.08
CA ALA A 142 -4.09 14.05 -0.56
C ALA A 142 -3.43 13.21 0.56
N VAL A 143 -4.23 12.64 1.47
CA VAL A 143 -3.73 11.73 2.52
C VAL A 143 -3.04 10.50 1.88
N ALA A 144 -3.65 9.87 0.87
CA ALA A 144 -3.05 8.73 0.18
C ALA A 144 -1.71 9.10 -0.49
N ASN A 145 -1.69 10.20 -1.24
CA ASN A 145 -0.47 10.69 -1.90
C ASN A 145 0.62 11.07 -0.88
N ASN A 146 0.26 11.74 0.22
CA ASN A 146 1.21 12.08 1.28
C ASN A 146 1.83 10.84 1.93
N MET A 147 1.03 9.81 2.21
CA MET A 147 1.54 8.56 2.78
C MET A 147 2.52 7.87 1.82
N ASP A 148 2.22 7.87 0.53
CA ASP A 148 3.09 7.32 -0.50
C ASP A 148 4.41 8.11 -0.62
N ILE A 149 4.35 9.44 -0.58
CA ILE A 149 5.55 10.29 -0.53
C ILE A 149 6.39 10.00 0.72
N CYS A 150 5.74 9.75 1.87
CA CYS A 150 6.43 9.35 3.09
C CYS A 150 7.12 7.99 2.96
N VAL A 151 6.52 7.02 2.25
CA VAL A 151 7.15 5.73 1.91
C VAL A 151 8.40 5.95 1.07
N ASP A 152 8.29 6.71 -0.04
CA ASP A 152 9.41 7.03 -0.92
C ASP A 152 10.55 7.75 -0.18
N SER A 153 10.22 8.70 0.68
CA SER A 153 11.19 9.47 1.46
C SER A 153 11.88 8.62 2.51
N THR A 154 11.15 7.66 3.10
CA THR A 154 11.73 6.66 4.03
C THR A 154 12.73 5.75 3.30
N ASP A 155 12.46 5.34 2.06
CA ASP A 155 13.39 4.56 1.24
C ASP A 155 14.66 5.35 0.88
N LYS A 156 14.54 6.65 0.62
CA LYS A 156 15.70 7.54 0.43
C LYS A 156 16.54 7.65 1.70
N LEU A 157 15.89 7.76 2.86
CA LEU A 157 16.56 7.79 4.16
C LEU A 157 17.34 6.49 4.42
N ILE A 158 16.75 5.32 4.13
CA ILE A 158 17.45 4.02 4.24
C ILE A 158 18.70 3.99 3.37
N LYS A 159 18.58 4.43 2.10
CA LYS A 159 19.72 4.48 1.17
C LYS A 159 20.82 5.40 1.68
N HIS A 160 20.44 6.58 2.17
CA HIS A 160 21.41 7.55 2.71
C HIS A 160 22.16 7.00 3.93
N ILE A 161 21.45 6.39 4.90
CA ILE A 161 22.06 5.79 6.08
C ILE A 161 23.01 4.64 5.70
N ARG A 162 22.62 3.79 4.73
CA ARG A 162 23.49 2.70 4.27
C ARG A 162 24.79 3.23 3.67
N LEU A 163 24.71 4.23 2.78
CA LEU A 163 25.87 4.84 2.13
C LEU A 163 26.81 5.53 3.15
N THR A 164 26.26 6.29 4.09
CA THR A 164 27.06 7.00 5.09
C THR A 164 27.81 6.03 5.99
N MET A 165 27.20 4.90 6.35
CA MET A 165 27.82 3.88 7.20
C MET A 165 28.78 2.93 6.44
N GLU A 166 28.75 2.88 5.10
CA GLU A 166 29.72 2.13 4.29
C GLU A 166 31.01 2.91 4.07
N THR A 167 30.95 4.24 3.98
CA THR A 167 32.13 5.10 3.87
C THR A 167 32.98 5.10 5.13
N ASP A 168 32.39 4.89 6.30
CA ASP A 168 33.16 4.81 7.58
C ASP A 168 34.01 3.54 7.68
N VAL A 169 33.57 2.41 7.07
CA VAL A 169 34.32 1.14 7.07
C VAL A 169 35.55 1.19 6.14
N VAL A 170 35.48 1.95 5.05
CA VAL A 170 36.58 2.09 4.08
C VAL A 170 37.68 3.02 4.62
N SER A 171 37.34 4.03 5.41
CA SER A 171 38.31 4.95 6.00
C SER A 171 39.12 4.32 7.15
N GLU A 172 38.61 3.27 7.80
CA GLU A 172 39.37 2.50 8.81
C GLU A 172 40.29 1.44 8.17
N ALA A 173 40.05 1.02 6.94
CA ALA A 173 40.85 0.02 6.24
C ALA A 173 42.10 0.61 5.53
N ASP A 174 42.05 1.87 5.09
CA ASP A 174 43.15 2.53 4.42
C ASP A 174 44.23 3.08 5.40
N GLY A 175 44.01 3.02 6.72
CA GLY A 175 44.98 3.40 7.77
C GLY A 175 45.95 2.29 8.19
N ALA A 176 45.86 1.08 7.65
CA ALA A 176 46.56 -0.11 8.11
C ALA A 176 47.49 -0.77 7.09
N GLU A 177 48.21 0.02 6.25
CA GLU A 177 49.31 -0.55 5.47
C GLU A 177 50.53 0.34 5.53
N VAL A 178 51.57 -0.21 6.09
CA VAL A 178 53.03 -0.09 6.05
C VAL A 178 53.67 -0.03 7.46
N THR A 179 54.02 -1.16 8.01
CA THR A 179 55.40 -1.51 8.31
C THR A 179 55.49 -2.93 8.91
N ALA A 180 56.03 -3.86 8.11
CA ALA A 180 56.51 -5.13 8.61
C ALA A 180 57.91 -4.92 9.22
N SER A 181 58.06 -5.16 10.51
CA SER A 181 59.33 -5.64 11.07
C SER A 181 59.14 -6.10 12.53
N GLY A 182 59.49 -7.36 12.77
CA GLY A 182 59.24 -8.17 13.93
C GLY A 182 59.65 -7.58 15.28
N VAL A 183 58.95 -8.07 16.27
CA VAL A 183 59.36 -8.63 17.55
C VAL A 183 58.12 -8.72 18.45
N ALA A 184 57.72 -9.92 18.85
CA ALA A 184 56.81 -10.08 19.99
C ALA A 184 57.58 -9.76 21.31
N PRO A 185 56.91 -9.17 22.28
CA PRO A 185 56.34 -9.95 23.35
C PRO A 185 55.05 -9.41 24.01
N THR A 186 54.25 -10.36 24.44
CA THR A 186 53.43 -10.41 25.67
C THR A 186 53.10 -9.10 26.40
N SER A 187 51.86 -8.73 26.39
CA SER A 187 51.02 -8.54 27.58
C SER A 187 49.68 -7.97 27.21
N SER A 188 48.65 -8.72 27.50
CA SER A 188 47.25 -8.34 27.44
C SER A 188 46.96 -7.13 28.32
N VAL A 189 46.80 -5.97 27.74
CA VAL A 189 46.07 -4.89 28.38
C VAL A 189 44.71 -4.80 27.67
N HIS A 190 43.72 -5.33 28.34
CA HIS A 190 42.32 -5.09 27.98
C HIS A 190 42.07 -3.58 28.03
N SER A 191 41.95 -2.97 26.88
CA SER A 191 41.30 -1.67 26.80
C SER A 191 39.84 -1.83 27.27
N PRO A 192 39.40 -1.01 28.23
CA PRO A 192 38.00 -1.07 28.66
C PRO A 192 37.15 -0.67 27.47
N ARG A 193 36.23 -1.58 27.09
CA ARG A 193 35.16 -1.35 26.13
C ARG A 193 34.58 0.04 26.36
N GLY A 194 34.69 0.88 25.36
CA GLY A 194 34.05 2.18 25.32
C GLY A 194 32.57 2.08 25.67
N SER A 195 32.14 3.06 26.37
CA SER A 195 30.81 3.40 26.86
C SER A 195 29.66 2.79 26.10
N ALA A 196 28.87 1.94 26.75
CA ALA A 196 27.69 1.27 26.24
C ALA A 196 26.48 2.20 26.07
N MET A 197 26.63 3.53 26.10
CA MET A 197 25.52 4.49 26.07
C MET A 197 25.37 5.30 24.77
N MET A 198 26.24 5.18 23.78
CA MET A 198 26.11 5.90 22.49
C MET A 198 25.88 5.00 21.27
N GLY A 199 25.53 3.74 21.41
CA GLY A 199 25.50 2.78 20.33
C GLY A 199 24.09 2.32 19.97
N VAL A 200 23.26 3.13 19.30
CA VAL A 200 22.16 2.55 18.52
C VAL A 200 22.78 1.72 17.40
N SER A 201 22.59 0.39 17.47
CA SER A 201 23.11 -0.52 16.45
C SER A 201 22.52 -0.16 15.09
N ARG A 202 23.34 -0.20 14.01
CA ARG A 202 22.88 -0.03 12.62
C ARG A 202 21.66 -0.92 12.32
N LYS A 203 21.68 -2.16 12.79
CA LYS A 203 20.56 -3.09 12.62
C LYS A 203 19.31 -2.57 13.30
N THR A 204 19.39 -2.12 14.54
CA THR A 204 18.25 -1.57 15.28
C THR A 204 17.66 -0.35 14.58
N LEU A 205 18.49 0.52 14.01
CA LEU A 205 18.04 1.70 13.27
C LEU A 205 17.31 1.31 11.98
N LEU A 206 17.86 0.38 11.20
CA LEU A 206 17.22 -0.12 9.99
C LEU A 206 15.90 -0.83 10.30
N ASP A 207 15.83 -1.64 11.35
CA ASP A 207 14.60 -2.30 11.80
C ASP A 207 13.50 -1.27 12.17
N LYS A 208 13.87 -0.17 12.84
CA LYS A 208 12.93 0.93 13.15
C LYS A 208 12.42 1.63 11.89
N ILE A 209 13.31 1.89 10.92
CA ILE A 209 12.94 2.54 9.66
C ILE A 209 12.03 1.64 8.82
N ASP A 210 12.32 0.34 8.76
CA ASP A 210 11.43 -0.62 8.11
C ASP A 210 10.04 -0.67 8.79
N HIS A 211 10.01 -0.51 10.12
CA HIS A 211 8.76 -0.40 10.88
C HIS A 211 8.00 0.89 10.53
N LEU A 212 8.69 2.02 10.39
CA LEU A 212 8.10 3.29 9.97
C LEU A 212 7.50 3.18 8.57
N LYS A 213 8.24 2.60 7.61
CA LYS A 213 7.74 2.34 6.26
C LYS A 213 6.45 1.53 6.26
N LYS A 214 6.39 0.46 7.08
CA LYS A 214 5.16 -0.34 7.25
C LYS A 214 4.00 0.50 7.80
N ARG A 215 4.25 1.47 8.69
CA ARG A 215 3.20 2.36 9.21
C ARG A 215 2.68 3.32 8.15
N TRP A 216 3.55 3.89 7.32
CA TRP A 216 3.12 4.72 6.19
C TRP A 216 2.30 3.92 5.18
N ASN A 217 2.74 2.72 4.82
CA ASN A 217 1.96 1.82 3.95
C ASN A 217 0.58 1.50 4.55
N LEU A 218 0.49 1.22 5.85
CA LEU A 218 -0.79 1.00 6.50
C LEU A 218 -1.71 2.22 6.42
N GLY A 219 -1.15 3.43 6.55
CA GLY A 219 -1.87 4.69 6.34
C GLY A 219 -2.37 4.83 4.91
N LEU A 220 -1.50 4.58 3.92
CA LEU A 220 -1.85 4.59 2.50
C LEU A 220 -3.03 3.64 2.20
N HIS A 221 -2.93 2.39 2.65
CA HIS A 221 -4.00 1.41 2.46
C HIS A 221 -5.32 1.83 3.10
N SER A 222 -5.25 2.41 4.30
CA SER A 222 -6.45 2.90 4.99
C SER A 222 -7.11 4.04 4.22
N ALA A 223 -6.33 4.95 3.63
CA ALA A 223 -6.84 6.05 2.82
C ALA A 223 -7.47 5.54 1.50
N VAL A 224 -6.79 4.64 0.78
CA VAL A 224 -7.30 4.04 -0.46
C VAL A 224 -8.57 3.20 -0.21
N ASN A 225 -8.61 2.42 0.88
CA ASN A 225 -9.82 1.70 1.26
C ASN A 225 -10.98 2.65 1.59
N THR A 226 -10.70 3.84 2.12
CA THR A 226 -11.72 4.85 2.38
C THR A 226 -12.32 5.37 1.07
N LEU A 227 -11.50 5.62 0.04
CA LEU A 227 -11.96 6.01 -1.29
C LEU A 227 -12.79 4.88 -1.95
N LEU A 228 -12.37 3.63 -1.80
CA LEU A 228 -13.15 2.47 -2.27
C LEU A 228 -14.51 2.40 -1.60
N GLU A 229 -14.57 2.54 -0.27
CA GLU A 229 -15.84 2.47 0.46
C GLU A 229 -16.80 3.57 0.04
N GLU A 230 -16.32 4.79 -0.21
CA GLU A 230 -17.14 5.90 -0.67
C GLU A 230 -17.84 5.57 -1.98
N VAL A 231 -17.11 5.02 -2.96
CA VAL A 231 -17.67 4.57 -4.24
C VAL A 231 -18.66 3.41 -4.05
N PHE A 232 -18.27 2.42 -3.24
CA PHE A 232 -19.08 1.20 -3.08
C PHE A 232 -20.33 1.42 -2.25
N GLU A 233 -20.39 2.42 -1.39
CA GLU A 233 -21.63 2.85 -0.72
C GLU A 233 -22.66 3.33 -1.73
N ASP A 234 -22.25 4.10 -2.74
CA ASP A 234 -23.14 4.62 -3.77
C ASP A 234 -23.63 3.54 -4.75
N ILE A 235 -22.76 2.59 -5.11
CA ILE A 235 -23.14 1.53 -6.05
C ILE A 235 -23.73 0.29 -5.38
N ALA A 236 -23.74 0.18 -4.04
CA ALA A 236 -24.23 -0.99 -3.32
C ALA A 236 -25.67 -1.40 -3.70
N PRO A 237 -26.64 -0.49 -3.86
CA PRO A 237 -28.00 -0.85 -4.28
C PRO A 237 -28.02 -1.54 -5.66
N HIS A 238 -27.16 -1.11 -6.58
CA HIS A 238 -27.05 -1.65 -7.93
C HIS A 238 -26.31 -2.99 -7.96
N LEU A 239 -25.29 -3.17 -7.12
CA LEU A 239 -24.64 -4.47 -6.94
C LEU A 239 -25.59 -5.52 -6.35
N ALA A 240 -26.51 -5.11 -5.48
CA ALA A 240 -27.53 -6.00 -4.93
C ALA A 240 -28.55 -6.49 -5.99
N GLU A 241 -28.69 -5.79 -7.12
CA GLU A 241 -29.55 -6.20 -8.23
C GLU A 241 -28.92 -7.28 -9.12
N LEU A 242 -27.60 -7.45 -9.11
CA LEU A 242 -26.90 -8.39 -9.98
C LEU A 242 -27.39 -9.83 -9.80
N LEU A 243 -27.62 -10.51 -10.91
CA LEU A 243 -28.11 -11.89 -10.96
C LEU A 243 -29.42 -12.09 -10.18
N THR A 244 -30.31 -11.11 -10.24
CA THR A 244 -31.70 -11.21 -9.72
C THR A 244 -32.70 -11.27 -10.88
N LYS A 245 -33.96 -11.52 -10.56
CA LYS A 245 -35.05 -11.43 -11.57
C LYS A 245 -35.15 -10.03 -12.21
N LYS A 246 -34.86 -8.97 -11.43
CA LYS A 246 -34.86 -7.60 -11.95
C LYS A 246 -33.74 -7.41 -12.97
N TRP A 247 -32.54 -7.92 -12.68
CA TRP A 247 -31.42 -7.91 -13.62
C TRP A 247 -31.75 -8.66 -14.91
N LEU A 248 -32.35 -9.86 -14.81
CA LEU A 248 -32.76 -10.66 -15.96
C LEU A 248 -33.82 -9.93 -16.84
N SER A 249 -34.66 -9.08 -16.24
CA SER A 249 -35.66 -8.28 -16.95
C SER A 249 -35.11 -7.04 -17.65
N GLY A 250 -33.80 -6.83 -17.66
CA GLY A 250 -33.13 -5.69 -18.31
C GLY A 250 -32.92 -4.49 -17.38
N SER A 251 -32.37 -4.71 -16.18
CA SER A 251 -31.98 -3.64 -15.26
C SER A 251 -30.88 -2.76 -15.86
N SER A 252 -30.90 -1.46 -15.52
CA SER A 252 -29.81 -0.52 -15.81
C SER A 252 -28.69 -0.51 -14.75
N ALA A 253 -28.69 -1.51 -13.84
CA ALA A 253 -27.78 -1.51 -12.69
C ALA A 253 -26.31 -1.39 -13.09
N VAL A 254 -25.85 -2.18 -14.07
CA VAL A 254 -24.44 -2.16 -14.52
C VAL A 254 -24.10 -0.84 -15.20
N GLU A 255 -25.03 -0.26 -15.98
CA GLU A 255 -24.81 1.06 -16.58
C GLU A 255 -24.66 2.14 -15.51
N THR A 256 -25.51 2.11 -14.47
CA THR A 256 -25.40 3.05 -13.34
C THR A 256 -24.08 2.84 -12.57
N ILE A 257 -23.67 1.60 -12.30
CA ILE A 257 -22.35 1.31 -11.69
C ILE A 257 -21.24 1.94 -12.54
N CYS A 258 -21.25 1.68 -13.85
CA CYS A 258 -20.22 2.20 -14.76
C CYS A 258 -20.18 3.73 -14.80
N MET A 259 -21.33 4.39 -14.84
CA MET A 259 -21.42 5.86 -14.82
C MET A 259 -20.88 6.43 -13.49
N THR A 260 -21.27 5.85 -12.37
CA THR A 260 -20.77 6.27 -11.04
C THR A 260 -19.23 6.15 -10.94
N LEU A 261 -18.65 5.05 -11.48
CA LEU A 261 -17.19 4.91 -11.53
C LEU A 261 -16.52 6.01 -12.36
N MET A 262 -17.13 6.38 -13.50
CA MET A 262 -16.61 7.46 -14.34
C MET A 262 -16.69 8.81 -13.64
N ASP A 263 -17.75 9.09 -12.89
CA ASP A 263 -17.92 10.32 -12.14
C ASP A 263 -16.84 10.43 -11.04
N TYR A 264 -16.64 9.38 -10.25
CA TYR A 264 -15.58 9.35 -9.23
C TYR A 264 -14.16 9.43 -9.81
N ASN A 265 -13.96 8.92 -11.02
CA ASN A 265 -12.65 8.96 -11.65
C ASN A 265 -12.18 10.40 -11.93
N VAL A 266 -13.06 11.37 -12.06
CA VAL A 266 -12.67 12.78 -12.22
C VAL A 266 -11.81 13.23 -11.05
N ASP A 267 -12.22 12.91 -9.82
CA ASP A 267 -11.43 13.21 -8.62
C ASP A 267 -10.21 12.28 -8.49
N HIS A 268 -10.37 10.99 -8.81
CA HIS A 268 -9.29 10.01 -8.69
C HIS A 268 -8.10 10.25 -9.65
N THR A 269 -8.25 11.08 -10.70
CA THR A 269 -7.12 11.53 -11.53
C THR A 269 -6.06 12.29 -10.74
N HIS A 270 -6.41 12.85 -9.58
CA HIS A 270 -5.49 13.53 -8.69
C HIS A 270 -4.69 12.58 -7.76
N LEU A 271 -4.91 11.27 -7.83
CA LEU A 271 -4.04 10.25 -7.22
C LEU A 271 -2.77 10.06 -8.05
N ARG A 272 -1.66 9.74 -7.41
CA ARG A 272 -0.45 9.27 -8.10
C ARG A 272 -0.75 8.03 -8.94
N PRO A 273 -0.17 7.87 -10.15
CA PRO A 273 -0.62 6.87 -11.14
C PRO A 273 -0.67 5.44 -10.63
N HIS A 274 0.32 5.00 -9.84
CA HIS A 274 0.36 3.64 -9.31
C HIS A 274 -0.71 3.40 -8.23
N ILE A 275 -1.05 4.40 -7.42
CA ILE A 275 -2.14 4.32 -6.43
C ILE A 275 -3.47 4.22 -7.18
N ARG A 276 -3.68 5.08 -8.18
CA ARG A 276 -4.88 5.06 -9.01
C ARG A 276 -5.04 3.74 -9.75
N CYS A 277 -3.97 3.19 -10.33
CA CYS A 277 -3.99 1.89 -10.97
C CYS A 277 -4.43 0.77 -10.00
N ALA A 278 -3.86 0.74 -8.79
CA ALA A 278 -4.24 -0.22 -7.76
C ALA A 278 -5.71 -0.06 -7.31
N LEU A 279 -6.18 1.19 -7.16
CA LEU A 279 -7.57 1.50 -6.83
C LEU A 279 -8.54 0.96 -7.92
N LEU A 280 -8.23 1.20 -9.20
CA LEU A 280 -9.04 0.72 -10.32
C LEU A 280 -9.07 -0.82 -10.40
N MET A 281 -7.94 -1.48 -10.18
CA MET A 281 -7.88 -2.95 -10.14
C MET A 281 -8.74 -3.50 -9.01
N GLU A 282 -8.67 -2.92 -7.82
CA GLU A 282 -9.47 -3.35 -6.66
C GLU A 282 -10.96 -3.11 -6.89
N MET A 283 -11.34 -1.98 -7.53
CA MET A 283 -12.72 -1.72 -7.94
C MET A 283 -13.24 -2.80 -8.88
N GLN A 284 -12.47 -3.16 -9.92
CA GLN A 284 -12.88 -4.20 -10.86
C GLN A 284 -13.03 -5.56 -10.14
N TYR A 285 -12.05 -5.94 -9.32
CA TYR A 285 -12.09 -7.21 -8.59
C TYR A 285 -13.32 -7.29 -7.69
N ARG A 286 -13.65 -6.21 -6.99
CA ARG A 286 -14.81 -6.17 -6.10
C ARG A 286 -16.12 -6.25 -6.86
N ILE A 287 -16.27 -5.55 -7.99
CA ILE A 287 -17.47 -5.63 -8.83
C ILE A 287 -17.66 -7.05 -9.37
N LEU A 288 -16.61 -7.67 -9.91
CA LEU A 288 -16.66 -9.05 -10.40
C LEU A 288 -16.88 -10.05 -9.27
N GLY A 289 -16.32 -9.80 -8.10
CA GLY A 289 -16.52 -10.59 -6.90
C GLY A 289 -18.00 -10.60 -6.43
N GLU A 290 -18.72 -9.49 -6.62
CA GLU A 290 -20.15 -9.43 -6.30
C GLU A 290 -20.99 -10.33 -7.22
N TYR A 291 -20.60 -10.53 -8.50
CA TYR A 291 -21.21 -11.57 -9.34
C TYR A 291 -20.95 -12.97 -8.77
N MET A 292 -19.72 -13.23 -8.30
CA MET A 292 -19.39 -14.53 -7.69
C MET A 292 -20.19 -14.78 -6.43
N ILE A 293 -20.31 -13.77 -5.57
CA ILE A 293 -21.14 -13.83 -4.36
C ILE A 293 -22.63 -14.05 -4.72
N ALA A 294 -23.12 -13.40 -5.78
CA ALA A 294 -24.49 -13.56 -6.24
C ALA A 294 -24.76 -14.99 -6.72
N VAL A 295 -23.81 -15.61 -7.44
CA VAL A 295 -23.89 -17.03 -7.85
C VAL A 295 -23.85 -17.95 -6.64
N ASP A 296 -22.87 -17.76 -5.76
CA ASP A 296 -22.69 -18.61 -4.55
C ASP A 296 -23.93 -18.59 -3.65
N ASN A 297 -24.54 -17.41 -3.50
CA ASN A 297 -25.79 -17.20 -2.78
C ASN A 297 -27.04 -17.65 -3.58
N ARG A 298 -26.90 -18.15 -4.80
CA ARG A 298 -28.00 -18.62 -5.65
C ARG A 298 -29.11 -17.57 -5.83
N ARG A 299 -28.73 -16.29 -6.05
CA ARG A 299 -29.67 -15.17 -6.18
C ARG A 299 -30.65 -15.36 -7.34
N ILE A 300 -30.20 -16.02 -8.43
CA ILE A 300 -31.01 -16.30 -9.61
C ILE A 300 -31.30 -17.79 -9.73
N THR A 301 -32.53 -18.12 -10.13
CA THR A 301 -32.95 -19.42 -10.61
C THR A 301 -33.60 -19.22 -11.95
N LEU A 302 -33.09 -19.86 -12.99
CA LEU A 302 -33.56 -19.76 -14.35
C LEU A 302 -34.67 -20.82 -14.54
N ALA A 303 -35.78 -20.45 -15.17
CA ALA A 303 -36.97 -21.32 -15.23
C ALA A 303 -36.98 -22.19 -16.48
N ASN A 304 -36.29 -21.78 -17.54
CA ASN A 304 -36.27 -22.42 -18.83
C ASN A 304 -35.00 -22.06 -19.61
N TYR A 305 -34.84 -22.65 -20.81
CA TYR A 305 -33.65 -22.38 -21.64
C TYR A 305 -33.62 -20.91 -22.13
N GLU A 306 -34.77 -20.30 -22.39
CA GLU A 306 -34.88 -18.92 -22.85
C GLU A 306 -34.34 -17.96 -21.79
N ASP A 307 -34.74 -18.11 -20.52
CA ASP A 307 -34.19 -17.33 -19.40
C ASP A 307 -32.70 -17.52 -19.27
N ARG A 308 -32.18 -18.75 -19.48
CA ARG A 308 -30.79 -19.10 -19.41
C ARG A 308 -29.96 -18.46 -20.55
N ALA A 309 -30.50 -18.48 -21.77
CA ALA A 309 -29.88 -17.82 -22.93
C ALA A 309 -29.83 -16.29 -22.76
N GLU A 310 -30.90 -15.72 -22.20
CA GLU A 310 -30.94 -14.29 -21.86
C GLU A 310 -29.95 -13.92 -20.80
N ALA A 311 -29.86 -14.69 -19.70
CA ALA A 311 -28.87 -14.49 -18.65
C ALA A 311 -27.42 -14.55 -19.19
N ALA A 312 -27.14 -15.51 -20.08
CA ALA A 312 -25.84 -15.62 -20.74
C ALA A 312 -25.55 -14.39 -21.63
N THR A 313 -26.54 -13.88 -22.31
CA THR A 313 -26.44 -12.67 -23.17
C THR A 313 -26.14 -11.43 -22.31
N LEU A 314 -26.85 -11.28 -21.19
CA LEU A 314 -26.63 -10.18 -20.24
C LEU A 314 -25.23 -10.27 -19.58
N LEU A 315 -24.77 -11.45 -19.18
CA LEU A 315 -23.41 -11.61 -18.63
C LEU A 315 -22.32 -11.15 -19.63
N ARG A 316 -22.46 -11.49 -20.93
CA ARG A 316 -21.51 -11.03 -21.95
C ARG A 316 -21.57 -9.52 -22.15
N LYS A 317 -22.79 -8.95 -22.14
CA LYS A 317 -23.02 -7.50 -22.24
C LYS A 317 -22.37 -6.79 -21.05
N ASP A 318 -22.59 -7.27 -19.84
CA ASP A 318 -22.03 -6.72 -18.62
C ASP A 318 -20.49 -6.81 -18.62
N ALA A 319 -19.93 -7.97 -19.00
CA ALA A 319 -18.48 -8.15 -19.14
C ALA A 319 -17.86 -7.15 -20.12
N THR A 320 -18.51 -6.96 -21.28
CA THR A 320 -18.05 -6.00 -22.29
C THR A 320 -18.10 -4.58 -21.75
N ARG A 321 -19.21 -4.19 -21.12
CA ARG A 321 -19.39 -2.85 -20.57
C ARG A 321 -18.41 -2.54 -19.44
N ILE A 322 -18.21 -3.48 -18.51
CA ILE A 322 -17.22 -3.36 -17.43
C ILE A 322 -15.83 -3.18 -18.02
N ARG A 323 -15.42 -4.02 -18.97
CA ARG A 323 -14.11 -3.90 -19.63
C ARG A 323 -13.92 -2.55 -20.29
N GLU A 324 -14.85 -2.08 -21.12
CA GLU A 324 -14.77 -0.79 -21.81
C GLU A 324 -14.58 0.38 -20.85
N VAL A 325 -15.29 0.35 -19.73
CA VAL A 325 -15.17 1.40 -18.71
C VAL A 325 -13.79 1.36 -18.06
N PHE A 326 -13.32 0.20 -17.61
CA PHE A 326 -11.99 0.11 -16.97
C PHE A 326 -10.85 0.37 -17.95
N GLU A 327 -10.95 0.00 -19.23
CA GLU A 327 -10.01 0.41 -20.28
C GLU A 327 -9.98 1.94 -20.43
N THR A 328 -11.15 2.59 -20.39
CA THR A 328 -11.25 4.06 -20.46
C THR A 328 -10.64 4.73 -19.22
N LEU A 329 -10.98 4.24 -18.02
CA LEU A 329 -10.48 4.77 -16.75
C LEU A 329 -8.97 4.61 -16.60
N HIS A 330 -8.38 3.63 -17.28
CA HIS A 330 -6.95 3.31 -17.23
C HIS A 330 -6.15 3.92 -18.41
N SER A 331 -6.82 4.54 -19.39
CA SER A 331 -6.22 4.93 -20.67
C SER A 331 -5.03 5.90 -20.60
N ASP A 332 -4.94 6.69 -19.55
CA ASP A 332 -3.89 7.68 -19.27
C ASP A 332 -2.83 7.18 -18.27
N ILE A 333 -2.89 5.92 -17.85
CA ILE A 333 -1.95 5.33 -16.88
C ILE A 333 -0.98 4.41 -17.64
N GLU A 334 0.32 4.72 -17.60
CA GLU A 334 1.39 3.93 -18.27
C GLU A 334 1.75 2.63 -17.51
N MET A 335 0.79 1.99 -16.89
CA MET A 335 0.99 0.76 -16.13
C MET A 335 0.15 -0.37 -16.72
N PRO A 336 0.57 -1.65 -16.59
CA PRO A 336 -0.24 -2.75 -17.11
C PRO A 336 -1.54 -2.89 -16.31
N PHE A 337 -2.64 -2.93 -17.02
CA PHE A 337 -3.96 -3.27 -16.49
C PHE A 337 -4.32 -4.71 -16.86
N VAL A 338 -4.82 -5.46 -15.88
CA VAL A 338 -5.25 -6.85 -16.08
C VAL A 338 -6.77 -6.90 -16.01
N ASP A 339 -7.42 -7.02 -17.19
CA ASP A 339 -8.86 -7.23 -17.25
C ASP A 339 -9.23 -8.65 -16.80
N MET A 340 -10.13 -8.75 -15.83
CA MET A 340 -10.68 -10.02 -15.34
C MET A 340 -12.15 -10.24 -15.74
N SER A 341 -12.75 -9.35 -16.54
CA SER A 341 -14.16 -9.46 -16.97
C SER A 341 -14.45 -10.71 -17.79
N ALA A 342 -13.41 -11.32 -18.38
CA ALA A 342 -13.52 -12.57 -19.11
C ALA A 342 -14.15 -13.71 -18.29
N VAL A 343 -14.07 -13.68 -16.96
CA VAL A 343 -14.72 -14.67 -16.09
C VAL A 343 -16.24 -14.70 -16.28
N LEU A 344 -16.87 -13.54 -16.50
CA LEU A 344 -18.32 -13.47 -16.76
C LEU A 344 -18.69 -14.05 -18.14
N VAL A 345 -17.81 -13.88 -19.14
CA VAL A 345 -18.00 -14.48 -20.45
C VAL A 345 -17.95 -16.00 -20.35
N ASP A 346 -16.92 -16.54 -19.66
CA ASP A 346 -16.76 -17.99 -19.48
C ASP A 346 -17.92 -18.60 -18.66
N MET A 347 -18.42 -17.90 -17.64
CA MET A 347 -19.63 -18.30 -16.92
C MET A 347 -20.85 -18.34 -17.85
N SER A 348 -20.95 -17.38 -18.77
CA SER A 348 -22.05 -17.34 -19.75
C SER A 348 -22.04 -18.57 -20.68
N GLU A 349 -20.87 -19.12 -21.02
CA GLU A 349 -20.78 -20.33 -21.86
C GLU A 349 -21.35 -21.55 -21.13
N VAL A 350 -21.04 -21.72 -19.83
CA VAL A 350 -21.62 -22.79 -18.99
C VAL A 350 -23.15 -22.68 -18.94
N LEU A 351 -23.71 -21.46 -18.85
CA LEU A 351 -25.14 -21.24 -18.81
C LEU A 351 -25.79 -21.45 -20.19
N ASN A 352 -25.19 -20.93 -21.28
CA ASN A 352 -25.79 -20.92 -22.62
C ASN A 352 -25.80 -22.29 -23.28
N LEU A 353 -25.06 -23.25 -22.77
CA LEU A 353 -24.92 -24.57 -23.40
C LEU A 353 -26.26 -25.29 -23.48
N ARG A 354 -26.76 -25.52 -24.72
CA ARG A 354 -28.06 -26.15 -24.95
C ARG A 354 -28.05 -27.63 -24.64
N ASP A 355 -27.02 -28.34 -25.12
CA ASP A 355 -26.91 -29.78 -24.94
C ASP A 355 -26.25 -30.11 -23.59
N LYS A 356 -27.07 -30.62 -22.68
CA LYS A 356 -26.62 -31.04 -21.33
C LYS A 356 -25.48 -32.07 -21.38
N SER A 357 -25.42 -32.90 -22.43
CA SER A 357 -24.39 -33.93 -22.55
C SER A 357 -22.96 -33.35 -22.68
N LEU A 358 -22.83 -32.12 -23.14
CA LEU A 358 -21.57 -31.40 -23.29
C LEU A 358 -21.15 -30.62 -22.02
N LEU A 359 -22.03 -30.55 -21.03
CA LEU A 359 -21.82 -29.71 -19.84
C LEU A 359 -20.58 -30.12 -19.04
N ALA A 360 -20.31 -31.43 -18.92
CA ALA A 360 -19.11 -31.95 -18.26
C ALA A 360 -17.80 -31.51 -18.96
N LEU A 361 -17.84 -31.40 -20.29
CA LEU A 361 -16.69 -30.90 -21.07
C LEU A 361 -16.50 -29.40 -20.85
N GLU A 362 -17.56 -28.62 -20.86
CA GLU A 362 -17.50 -27.18 -20.66
C GLU A 362 -17.06 -26.81 -19.24
N THR A 363 -17.60 -27.48 -18.23
CA THR A 363 -17.16 -27.28 -16.84
C THR A 363 -15.71 -27.67 -16.64
N THR A 364 -15.23 -28.72 -17.34
CA THR A 364 -13.79 -29.08 -17.34
C THR A 364 -12.92 -27.99 -17.95
N SER A 365 -13.36 -27.41 -19.07
CA SER A 365 -12.68 -26.26 -19.71
C SER A 365 -12.63 -25.06 -18.78
N PHE A 366 -13.73 -24.75 -18.11
CA PHE A 366 -13.84 -23.67 -17.14
C PHE A 366 -12.89 -23.87 -15.97
N VAL A 367 -12.85 -25.05 -15.35
CA VAL A 367 -11.96 -25.35 -14.21
C VAL A 367 -10.48 -25.33 -14.63
N ARG A 368 -10.14 -25.73 -15.86
CA ARG A 368 -8.75 -25.60 -16.36
C ARG A 368 -8.29 -24.15 -16.47
N LYS A 369 -9.20 -23.25 -16.83
CA LYS A 369 -8.94 -21.81 -16.92
C LYS A 369 -8.90 -21.15 -15.54
N TYR A 370 -9.73 -21.65 -14.61
CA TYR A 370 -9.89 -21.12 -13.26
C TYR A 370 -9.69 -22.22 -12.20
N PRO A 371 -8.45 -22.67 -11.98
CA PRO A 371 -8.18 -23.83 -11.12
C PRO A 371 -8.41 -23.59 -9.64
N ASP A 372 -8.56 -22.32 -9.21
CA ASP A 372 -8.84 -21.92 -7.83
C ASP A 372 -10.32 -21.82 -7.50
N ILE A 373 -11.23 -22.22 -8.41
CA ILE A 373 -12.66 -22.27 -8.10
C ILE A 373 -12.96 -23.37 -7.10
N HIS A 374 -13.77 -23.07 -6.07
CA HIS A 374 -14.20 -24.07 -5.09
C HIS A 374 -15.49 -24.78 -5.51
N VAL A 375 -15.72 -25.96 -4.95
CA VAL A 375 -16.82 -26.86 -5.35
C VAL A 375 -18.19 -26.22 -5.18
N GLU A 376 -18.40 -25.43 -4.13
CA GLU A 376 -19.65 -24.75 -3.83
C GLU A 376 -20.04 -23.76 -4.92
N LEU A 377 -19.09 -22.91 -5.35
CA LEU A 377 -19.33 -21.92 -6.42
C LEU A 377 -19.58 -22.60 -7.76
N LEU A 378 -18.76 -23.59 -8.13
CA LEU A 378 -18.98 -24.34 -9.38
C LEU A 378 -20.32 -25.06 -9.38
N SER A 379 -20.67 -25.71 -8.26
CA SER A 379 -21.97 -26.36 -8.08
C SER A 379 -23.13 -25.34 -8.17
N ALA A 380 -22.98 -24.13 -7.61
CA ALA A 380 -23.98 -23.07 -7.68
C ALA A 380 -24.18 -22.56 -9.11
N LEU A 381 -23.08 -22.38 -9.85
CA LEU A 381 -23.12 -21.97 -11.27
C LEU A 381 -23.85 -23.05 -12.11
N ILE A 382 -23.51 -24.32 -11.95
CA ILE A 382 -24.15 -25.42 -12.67
C ILE A 382 -25.63 -25.54 -12.25
N GLN A 383 -25.97 -25.37 -10.98
CA GLN A 383 -27.33 -25.44 -10.45
C GLN A 383 -28.22 -24.26 -10.91
N ALA A 384 -27.63 -23.13 -11.35
CA ALA A 384 -28.41 -22.01 -11.87
C ALA A 384 -29.20 -22.42 -13.15
N ARG A 385 -28.81 -23.53 -13.81
CA ARG A 385 -29.52 -24.11 -14.96
C ARG A 385 -30.78 -24.85 -14.51
N GLU A 386 -31.88 -24.65 -15.23
CA GLU A 386 -33.17 -25.30 -14.97
C GLU A 386 -33.13 -26.83 -15.16
N ASP A 387 -32.17 -27.32 -15.98
CA ASP A 387 -32.03 -28.72 -16.35
C ASP A 387 -31.09 -29.49 -15.38
N MET A 388 -30.62 -28.84 -14.26
CA MET A 388 -29.67 -29.41 -13.30
C MET A 388 -30.23 -29.41 -11.89
N GLY A 389 -30.37 -30.62 -11.31
CA GLY A 389 -30.72 -30.77 -9.90
C GLY A 389 -29.53 -30.49 -8.97
N ARG A 390 -29.80 -30.09 -7.72
CA ARG A 390 -28.77 -29.74 -6.73
C ARG A 390 -27.74 -30.86 -6.49
N ALA A 391 -28.21 -32.09 -6.36
CA ALA A 391 -27.33 -33.24 -6.11
C ALA A 391 -26.48 -33.56 -7.34
N GLU A 392 -27.07 -33.50 -8.53
CA GLU A 392 -26.40 -33.70 -9.82
C GLU A 392 -25.32 -32.63 -10.09
N ALA A 393 -25.66 -31.36 -9.85
CA ALA A 393 -24.73 -30.23 -10.00
C ALA A 393 -23.52 -30.37 -9.06
N ARG A 394 -23.77 -30.80 -7.81
CA ARG A 394 -22.70 -31.03 -6.84
C ARG A 394 -21.81 -32.21 -7.25
N SER A 395 -22.39 -33.35 -7.67
CA SER A 395 -21.62 -34.51 -8.13
C SER A 395 -20.77 -34.14 -9.33
N MET A 396 -21.31 -33.42 -10.31
CA MET A 396 -20.57 -32.95 -11.48
C MET A 396 -19.42 -32.02 -11.11
N ALA A 397 -19.64 -31.07 -10.18
CA ALA A 397 -18.59 -30.17 -9.73
C ALA A 397 -17.45 -30.92 -9.01
N GLU A 398 -17.77 -31.87 -8.12
CA GLU A 398 -16.81 -32.70 -7.40
C GLU A 398 -16.00 -33.60 -8.37
N GLU A 399 -16.67 -34.23 -9.33
CA GLU A 399 -16.02 -35.04 -10.37
C GLU A 399 -15.10 -34.20 -11.25
N THR A 400 -15.56 -33.06 -11.72
CA THR A 400 -14.76 -32.15 -12.57
C THR A 400 -13.49 -31.69 -11.86
N LEU A 401 -13.60 -31.26 -10.61
CA LEU A 401 -12.47 -30.80 -9.79
C LEU A 401 -11.49 -31.96 -9.48
N THR A 402 -12.00 -33.18 -9.28
CA THR A 402 -11.18 -34.35 -9.00
C THR A 402 -10.40 -34.81 -10.24
N HIS A 403 -11.02 -34.75 -11.43
CA HIS A 403 -10.41 -35.18 -12.69
C HIS A 403 -9.50 -34.13 -13.29
N THR A 404 -9.76 -32.85 -13.04
CA THR A 404 -8.91 -31.75 -13.45
C THR A 404 -7.76 -31.62 -12.45
N LYS A 405 -6.84 -32.61 -12.44
CA LYS A 405 -5.68 -32.60 -11.56
C LYS A 405 -4.95 -31.27 -11.68
N TYR A 406 -4.96 -30.59 -10.57
CA TYR A 406 -4.40 -29.28 -10.33
C TYR A 406 -2.98 -29.15 -10.85
N HIS A 407 -2.77 -28.23 -11.79
CA HIS A 407 -1.47 -27.66 -12.08
C HIS A 407 -1.50 -26.19 -11.62
N PRO A 408 -0.80 -25.83 -10.52
CA PRO A 408 -0.83 -24.47 -9.95
C PRO A 408 0.02 -23.49 -10.78
N LYS A 409 -0.34 -23.28 -12.04
CA LYS A 409 0.34 -22.34 -12.94
C LYS A 409 -0.56 -21.23 -13.48
N GLY A 410 -1.83 -21.18 -13.05
CA GLY A 410 -2.74 -20.09 -13.37
C GLY A 410 -2.82 -19.08 -12.22
N ASP A 411 -3.07 -17.81 -12.55
CA ASP A 411 -3.40 -16.80 -11.54
C ASP A 411 -4.61 -17.25 -10.73
N ALA A 412 -4.55 -17.06 -9.40
CA ALA A 412 -5.66 -17.34 -8.49
C ALA A 412 -6.74 -16.26 -8.66
N VAL A 413 -7.62 -16.41 -9.66
CA VAL A 413 -8.62 -15.40 -10.03
C VAL A 413 -9.69 -15.29 -8.96
N PHE A 414 -10.34 -16.41 -8.60
CA PHE A 414 -11.42 -16.39 -7.61
C PHE A 414 -10.96 -15.97 -6.22
N ALA A 415 -9.74 -16.36 -5.82
CA ALA A 415 -9.15 -15.91 -4.58
C ALA A 415 -9.04 -14.37 -4.53
N LYS A 416 -8.59 -13.72 -5.61
CA LYS A 416 -8.52 -12.25 -5.72
C LYS A 416 -9.91 -11.62 -5.65
N LEU A 417 -10.88 -12.13 -6.42
CA LEU A 417 -12.24 -11.60 -6.46
C LEU A 417 -12.95 -11.70 -5.10
N PHE A 418 -12.88 -12.86 -4.44
CA PHE A 418 -13.46 -13.02 -3.10
C PHE A 418 -12.72 -12.24 -2.02
N GLN A 419 -11.41 -12.04 -2.17
CA GLN A 419 -10.62 -11.25 -1.23
C GLN A 419 -11.01 -9.77 -1.29
N ALA A 420 -11.24 -9.21 -2.48
CA ALA A 420 -11.70 -7.85 -2.68
C ALA A 420 -13.07 -7.56 -2.03
N CYS A 421 -13.90 -8.60 -1.86
CA CYS A 421 -15.22 -8.49 -1.22
C CYS A 421 -15.20 -8.73 0.31
N LYS A 422 -14.04 -9.05 0.92
CA LYS A 422 -13.96 -9.26 2.37
C LYS A 422 -13.91 -7.93 3.13
N THR A 423 -14.26 -7.95 4.42
CA THR A 423 -14.23 -6.80 5.31
C THR A 423 -12.79 -6.30 5.60
N ASP A 424 -12.66 -5.03 5.98
CA ASP A 424 -11.43 -4.19 6.05
C ASP A 424 -10.13 -4.85 6.55
N SER A 425 -10.17 -5.63 7.62
CA SER A 425 -8.94 -6.20 8.21
C SER A 425 -8.23 -7.25 7.34
N LYS A 426 -8.95 -7.84 6.37
CA LYS A 426 -8.38 -8.83 5.43
C LYS A 426 -8.08 -8.22 4.05
N ARG A 427 -8.66 -7.07 3.72
CA ARG A 427 -8.38 -6.32 2.47
C ARG A 427 -7.00 -5.67 2.50
N THR A 428 -6.57 -5.18 3.65
CA THR A 428 -5.27 -4.52 3.80
C THR A 428 -4.13 -5.38 3.27
N LEU A 429 -4.15 -6.69 3.56
CA LEU A 429 -3.14 -7.64 3.08
C LEU A 429 -3.16 -7.82 1.55
N ALA A 430 -4.34 -7.84 0.93
CA ALA A 430 -4.48 -8.02 -0.52
C ALA A 430 -3.99 -6.81 -1.30
N PHE A 431 -4.32 -5.63 -0.82
CA PHE A 431 -3.86 -4.40 -1.42
C PHE A 431 -2.33 -4.27 -1.29
N GLU A 432 -1.75 -4.66 -0.14
CA GLU A 432 -0.29 -4.75 0.03
C GLU A 432 0.36 -5.65 -1.03
N GLU A 433 -0.19 -6.85 -1.24
CA GLU A 433 0.31 -7.77 -2.27
C GLU A 433 0.17 -7.17 -3.68
N THR A 434 -0.97 -6.53 -3.98
CA THR A 434 -1.19 -5.87 -5.28
C THR A 434 -0.18 -4.76 -5.49
N MET A 435 0.01 -3.87 -4.53
CA MET A 435 0.98 -2.78 -4.60
C MET A 435 2.42 -3.30 -4.71
N GLN A 436 2.80 -4.30 -3.89
CA GLN A 436 4.14 -4.91 -3.95
C GLN A 436 4.41 -5.55 -5.31
N ASN A 437 3.45 -6.28 -5.88
CA ASN A 437 3.59 -6.89 -7.20
C ASN A 437 3.72 -5.85 -8.31
N MET A 438 3.00 -4.73 -8.22
CA MET A 438 3.12 -3.61 -9.16
C MET A 438 4.50 -2.97 -9.07
N PHE A 439 5.00 -2.69 -7.87
CA PHE A 439 6.35 -2.15 -7.66
C PHE A 439 7.45 -3.10 -8.15
N ALA A 440 7.32 -4.40 -7.88
CA ALA A 440 8.26 -5.41 -8.37
C ALA A 440 8.31 -5.45 -9.91
N THR A 441 7.17 -5.25 -10.57
CA THR A 441 7.09 -5.21 -12.04
C THR A 441 7.73 -3.95 -12.61
N LEU A 442 7.62 -2.81 -11.93
CA LEU A 442 8.25 -1.54 -12.33
C LEU A 442 9.78 -1.58 -12.17
N THR A 443 10.27 -2.13 -11.06
CA THR A 443 11.72 -2.23 -10.77
C THR A 443 12.43 -3.27 -11.61
N SER A 444 11.74 -4.26 -12.16
CA SER A 444 12.32 -5.26 -13.08
C SER A 444 12.46 -4.77 -14.52
N ARG A 445 11.88 -3.61 -14.88
CA ARG A 445 11.94 -3.00 -16.21
C ARG A 445 12.89 -1.79 -16.30
N SER A 446 13.42 -1.32 -15.16
CA SER A 446 14.48 -0.31 -15.06
C SER A 446 15.85 -0.96 -14.88
#